data_e6ed9e7a310df41cdf4c66da36fbf4e8
#
_entry.id   e6ed9e7a310df41cdf4c66da36fbf4e8
#
_cell.length_a   1.000
_cell.length_b   1.000
_cell.length_c   1.000
_cell.angle_alpha   90.00
_cell.angle_beta   90.00
_cell.angle_gamma   90.00
#
_symmetry.space_group_name_H-M   'P 1'
#
loop_
_entity.id
_entity.type
_entity.pdbx_description
1 polymer ?
#
loop_
_entity_poly.entity_id
_entity_poly.type
_entity_poly.pdbx_seq_one_letter_code
_entity_poly.pdbx_strand_id
1 'polypeptide(L)'
;MEYKTGESAPFGGALSRETPCIGIVLLAAGQSRRMGTNKQLLPWRGKTILDAVCHGLQIGWEQTNPLWNLKTYPMVAVTGGDHDIDHIASSYGFSIIHNECSDLGQGTSIALGVKYLMNEFGTRALDGIICSVSDQPLLKPMVVEQLITSFQQHRDETNRTIVVPKYGTTQHPGNPVLFGAHWFEELQHIEGDQGGRTIIRGVGQNFVEYVSIIPEWGFDIDTPEDYNDLQHRESEGV
;
A
#
# COMPACT_ATOMS: atom_id res chain seq x y z
N MET A 1 -39.59 -10.62 -28.11
CA MET A 1 -38.52 -9.66 -27.77
C MET A 1 -37.75 -10.30 -26.60
N GLU A 2 -36.75 -11.10 -26.94
CA GLU A 2 -35.97 -11.88 -25.97
C GLU A 2 -34.83 -11.04 -25.45
N TYR A 3 -34.78 -10.86 -24.15
CA TYR A 3 -33.63 -10.24 -23.46
C TYR A 3 -32.49 -11.25 -23.43
N LYS A 4 -31.43 -10.97 -24.17
CA LYS A 4 -30.14 -11.66 -24.03
C LYS A 4 -29.52 -11.25 -22.70
N THR A 5 -29.39 -12.22 -21.80
CA THR A 5 -28.62 -12.17 -20.57
C THR A 5 -27.16 -11.97 -20.91
N GLY A 6 -26.56 -10.92 -20.25
CA GLY A 6 -25.16 -10.54 -20.45
C GLY A 6 -24.20 -11.69 -20.17
N GLU A 7 -23.24 -11.81 -21.06
CA GLU A 7 -22.08 -12.69 -20.89
C GLU A 7 -21.23 -12.20 -19.70
N SER A 8 -21.17 -13.03 -18.67
CA SER A 8 -20.18 -12.92 -17.61
C SER A 8 -18.80 -13.12 -18.21
N ALA A 9 -17.90 -12.18 -17.98
CA ALA A 9 -16.52 -12.28 -18.40
C ALA A 9 -15.89 -13.60 -17.91
N PRO A 10 -15.03 -14.24 -18.72
CA PRO A 10 -14.43 -15.52 -18.37
C PRO A 10 -13.23 -15.30 -17.41
N PHE A 11 -13.53 -15.21 -16.12
CA PHE A 11 -12.52 -15.41 -15.08
C PHE A 11 -12.63 -16.83 -14.53
N GLY A 12 -12.31 -17.81 -15.37
CA GLY A 12 -12.41 -19.23 -15.03
C GLY A 12 -11.29 -20.03 -15.71
N GLY A 13 -10.13 -20.08 -15.09
CA GLY A 13 -9.05 -20.98 -15.45
C GLY A 13 -7.96 -20.88 -14.39
N ALA A 14 -7.79 -21.95 -13.59
CA ALA A 14 -6.63 -22.13 -12.73
C ALA A 14 -5.37 -22.30 -13.60
N LEU A 15 -4.92 -21.20 -14.21
CA LEU A 15 -3.54 -21.06 -14.69
C LEU A 15 -2.76 -20.64 -13.46
N SER A 16 -1.68 -21.35 -13.15
CA SER A 16 -0.64 -20.87 -12.25
C SER A 16 -0.14 -19.54 -12.83
N ARG A 17 -0.68 -18.41 -12.32
CA ARG A 17 -0.24 -17.09 -12.76
C ARG A 17 1.22 -16.98 -12.36
N GLU A 18 2.12 -16.92 -13.32
CA GLU A 18 3.54 -16.71 -13.04
C GLU A 18 3.74 -15.42 -12.26
N THR A 19 2.96 -14.38 -12.55
CA THR A 19 2.97 -13.09 -11.85
C THR A 19 1.76 -12.96 -10.93
N PRO A 20 1.95 -12.68 -9.62
CA PRO A 20 0.84 -12.49 -8.68
C PRO A 20 0.10 -11.19 -8.96
N CYS A 21 -1.22 -11.23 -8.75
CA CYS A 21 -2.07 -10.06 -8.79
C CYS A 21 -2.08 -9.37 -7.43
N ILE A 22 -1.45 -8.21 -7.32
CA ILE A 22 -1.29 -7.49 -6.05
C ILE A 22 -2.09 -6.19 -6.09
N GLY A 23 -2.94 -5.98 -5.07
CA GLY A 23 -3.58 -4.69 -4.82
C GLY A 23 -2.73 -3.77 -3.95
N ILE A 24 -3.05 -2.47 -3.92
CA ILE A 24 -2.41 -1.49 -3.03
C ILE A 24 -3.47 -0.74 -2.23
N VAL A 25 -3.29 -0.66 -0.92
CA VAL A 25 -4.02 0.22 0.00
C VAL A 25 -3.07 1.29 0.51
N LEU A 26 -3.28 2.54 0.12
CA LEU A 26 -2.55 3.70 0.62
C LEU A 26 -3.31 4.33 1.78
N LEU A 27 -2.67 4.44 2.93
CA LEU A 27 -3.24 4.98 4.17
C LEU A 27 -2.94 6.49 4.26
N ALA A 28 -3.89 7.31 3.87
CA ALA A 28 -3.76 8.76 3.77
C ALA A 28 -4.80 9.55 4.61
N ALA A 29 -5.49 8.89 5.57
CA ALA A 29 -6.48 9.52 6.45
C ALA A 29 -5.88 10.13 7.75
N GLY A 30 -4.55 10.09 7.90
CA GLY A 30 -3.86 10.60 9.09
C GLY A 30 -3.95 12.12 9.22
N GLN A 31 -4.26 12.63 10.44
CA GLN A 31 -4.50 14.04 10.71
C GLN A 31 -3.23 14.88 10.98
N SER A 32 -2.03 14.31 10.85
CA SER A 32 -0.73 15.00 11.03
C SER A 32 -0.64 15.89 12.30
N ARG A 33 -1.24 15.45 13.42
CA ARG A 33 -1.44 16.27 14.63
C ARG A 33 -0.14 16.86 15.19
N ARG A 34 0.99 16.15 15.09
CA ARG A 34 2.31 16.62 15.60
C ARG A 34 2.93 17.70 14.71
N MET A 35 2.60 17.70 13.43
CA MET A 35 3.10 18.65 12.44
C MET A 35 2.40 20.01 12.49
N GLY A 36 1.19 20.10 13.07
CA GLY A 36 0.36 21.31 13.04
C GLY A 36 -0.13 21.70 11.63
N THR A 37 0.26 20.96 10.61
CA THR A 37 -0.16 21.10 9.21
C THR A 37 -0.25 19.73 8.57
N ASN A 38 -0.95 19.63 7.44
CA ASN A 38 -1.05 18.36 6.73
C ASN A 38 0.28 17.99 6.08
N LYS A 39 1.03 17.05 6.69
CA LYS A 39 2.36 16.64 6.23
C LYS A 39 2.39 16.10 4.81
N GLN A 40 1.29 15.51 4.36
CA GLN A 40 1.17 14.91 3.02
C GLN A 40 1.24 15.96 1.90
N LEU A 41 0.78 17.19 2.19
CA LEU A 41 0.78 18.31 1.26
C LEU A 41 2.05 19.19 1.33
N LEU A 42 2.98 18.87 2.21
CA LEU A 42 4.25 19.63 2.31
C LEU A 42 5.04 19.50 0.99
N PRO A 43 5.68 20.61 0.55
CA PRO A 43 6.47 20.62 -0.68
C PRO A 43 7.65 19.64 -0.63
N TRP A 44 7.84 18.89 -1.70
CA TRP A 44 8.96 17.99 -1.91
C TRP A 44 9.30 17.87 -3.40
N ARG A 45 10.52 18.24 -3.81
CA ARG A 45 11.02 18.16 -5.20
C ARG A 45 10.07 18.74 -6.25
N GLY A 46 9.52 19.92 -5.97
CA GLY A 46 8.59 20.63 -6.86
C GLY A 46 7.16 20.06 -6.91
N LYS A 47 6.85 19.08 -6.05
CA LYS A 47 5.53 18.47 -5.84
C LYS A 47 5.23 18.40 -4.35
N THR A 48 4.46 17.42 -3.90
CA THR A 48 4.18 17.17 -2.48
C THR A 48 4.81 15.84 -2.00
N ILE A 49 4.85 15.64 -0.68
CA ILE A 49 5.23 14.35 -0.08
C ILE A 49 4.33 13.22 -0.61
N LEU A 50 3.01 13.46 -0.68
CA LEU A 50 2.05 12.47 -1.18
C LEU A 50 2.29 12.12 -2.66
N ASP A 51 2.61 13.10 -3.50
CA ASP A 51 2.99 12.85 -4.90
C ASP A 51 4.15 11.86 -5.00
N ALA A 52 5.18 12.05 -4.16
CA ALA A 52 6.35 11.19 -4.19
C ALA A 52 6.01 9.74 -3.79
N VAL A 53 5.19 9.56 -2.76
CA VAL A 53 4.72 8.24 -2.32
C VAL A 53 3.86 7.57 -3.38
N CYS A 54 2.84 8.27 -3.89
CA CYS A 54 1.95 7.73 -4.93
C CYS A 54 2.72 7.33 -6.19
N HIS A 55 3.67 8.16 -6.62
CA HIS A 55 4.54 7.85 -7.76
C HIS A 55 5.38 6.59 -7.53
N GLY A 56 6.01 6.47 -6.34
CA GLY A 56 6.82 5.30 -5.99
C GLY A 56 6.00 4.00 -6.01
N LEU A 57 4.79 4.04 -5.45
CA LEU A 57 3.87 2.91 -5.43
C LEU A 57 3.37 2.54 -6.83
N GLN A 58 2.90 3.52 -7.61
CA GLN A 58 2.38 3.30 -8.96
C GLN A 58 3.46 2.69 -9.88
N ILE A 59 4.64 3.32 -9.98
CA ILE A 59 5.70 2.85 -10.87
C ILE A 59 6.19 1.47 -10.47
N GLY A 60 6.41 1.20 -9.17
CA GLY A 60 6.84 -0.12 -8.72
C GLY A 60 5.80 -1.20 -8.99
N TRP A 61 4.50 -0.87 -8.91
CA TRP A 61 3.43 -1.78 -9.27
C TRP A 61 3.39 -2.04 -10.78
N GLU A 62 3.46 -1.00 -11.62
CA GLU A 62 3.44 -1.12 -13.08
C GLU A 62 4.61 -1.95 -13.62
N GLN A 63 5.80 -1.81 -13.05
CA GLN A 63 7.00 -2.55 -13.44
C GLN A 63 6.87 -4.05 -13.15
N THR A 64 6.12 -4.44 -12.13
CA THR A 64 5.90 -5.84 -11.78
C THR A 64 4.66 -6.45 -12.43
N ASN A 65 3.81 -5.62 -13.07
CA ASN A 65 2.56 -6.05 -13.68
C ASN A 65 2.43 -5.59 -15.16
N PRO A 66 3.43 -5.83 -16.03
CA PRO A 66 3.49 -5.24 -17.37
C PRO A 66 2.39 -5.70 -18.34
N LEU A 67 1.67 -6.78 -18.02
CA LEU A 67 0.61 -7.34 -18.86
C LEU A 67 -0.81 -6.93 -18.43
N TRP A 68 -0.93 -6.11 -17.38
CA TRP A 68 -2.22 -5.68 -16.89
C TRP A 68 -2.76 -4.51 -17.72
N ASN A 69 -3.55 -4.84 -18.73
CA ASN A 69 -4.30 -3.88 -19.52
C ASN A 69 -5.67 -3.61 -18.86
N LEU A 70 -5.66 -3.20 -17.59
CA LEU A 70 -6.87 -2.86 -16.87
C LEU A 70 -7.26 -1.40 -17.09
N LYS A 71 -8.57 -1.17 -17.20
CA LYS A 71 -9.15 0.19 -17.16
C LYS A 71 -9.01 0.83 -15.76
N THR A 72 -8.79 0.01 -14.74
CA THR A 72 -8.73 0.44 -13.34
C THR A 72 -7.62 -0.35 -12.64
N TYR A 73 -6.71 0.35 -12.00
CA TYR A 73 -5.67 -0.28 -11.17
C TYR A 73 -6.28 -0.81 -9.86
N PRO A 74 -5.83 -1.95 -9.33
CA PRO A 74 -6.26 -2.45 -8.02
C PRO A 74 -5.59 -1.64 -6.90
N MET A 75 -5.73 -0.32 -6.94
CA MET A 75 -5.15 0.61 -5.99
C MET A 75 -6.21 1.51 -5.40
N VAL A 76 -6.20 1.66 -4.08
CA VAL A 76 -7.12 2.52 -3.33
C VAL A 76 -6.36 3.36 -2.33
N ALA A 77 -6.67 4.66 -2.28
CA ALA A 77 -6.25 5.57 -1.21
C ALA A 77 -7.40 5.76 -0.23
N VAL A 78 -7.14 5.47 1.03
CA VAL A 78 -8.07 5.72 2.14
C VAL A 78 -7.69 7.06 2.74
N THR A 79 -8.53 8.08 2.53
CA THR A 79 -8.27 9.47 2.91
C THR A 79 -9.22 9.96 3.99
N GLY A 80 -8.96 11.16 4.53
CA GLY A 80 -9.86 11.85 5.47
C GLY A 80 -10.85 12.81 4.80
N GLY A 81 -10.97 12.80 3.46
CA GLY A 81 -11.86 13.68 2.71
C GLY A 81 -11.25 15.06 2.38
N ASP A 82 -9.94 15.22 2.49
CA ASP A 82 -9.24 16.42 2.01
C ASP A 82 -9.17 16.39 0.49
N HIS A 83 -9.72 17.43 -0.17
CA HIS A 83 -9.85 17.50 -1.63
C HIS A 83 -8.51 17.44 -2.36
N ASP A 84 -7.46 18.07 -1.83
CA ASP A 84 -6.14 18.10 -2.47
C ASP A 84 -5.47 16.74 -2.39
N ILE A 85 -5.60 16.03 -1.25
CA ILE A 85 -5.14 14.65 -1.08
C ILE A 85 -5.86 13.73 -2.06
N ASP A 86 -7.19 13.82 -2.14
CA ASP A 86 -8.00 13.01 -3.05
C ASP A 86 -7.60 13.24 -4.50
N HIS A 87 -7.41 14.50 -4.89
CA HIS A 87 -7.00 14.87 -6.24
C HIS A 87 -5.61 14.33 -6.59
N ILE A 88 -4.63 14.48 -5.69
CA ILE A 88 -3.28 13.96 -5.89
C ILE A 88 -3.34 12.44 -6.05
N ALA A 89 -3.91 11.70 -5.10
CA ALA A 89 -3.91 10.25 -5.15
C ALA A 89 -4.65 9.72 -6.41
N SER A 90 -5.78 10.34 -6.78
CA SER A 90 -6.53 9.94 -7.99
C SER A 90 -5.73 10.16 -9.27
N SER A 91 -4.86 11.19 -9.33
CA SER A 91 -4.00 11.45 -10.50
C SER A 91 -2.97 10.36 -10.76
N TYR A 92 -2.66 9.53 -9.75
CA TYR A 92 -1.79 8.35 -9.82
C TYR A 92 -2.57 7.03 -9.97
N GLY A 93 -3.86 7.09 -10.30
CA GLY A 93 -4.68 5.91 -10.57
C GLY A 93 -5.28 5.23 -9.33
N PHE A 94 -5.20 5.86 -8.16
CA PHE A 94 -5.87 5.36 -6.96
C PHE A 94 -7.36 5.68 -6.99
N SER A 95 -8.21 4.69 -6.69
CA SER A 95 -9.59 4.94 -6.29
C SER A 95 -9.60 5.59 -4.91
N ILE A 96 -10.56 6.49 -4.66
CA ILE A 96 -10.62 7.22 -3.38
C ILE A 96 -11.78 6.71 -2.54
N ILE A 97 -11.50 6.43 -1.26
CA ILE A 97 -12.50 6.17 -0.24
C ILE A 97 -12.20 6.98 1.01
N HIS A 98 -13.23 7.46 1.68
CA HIS A 98 -13.09 8.29 2.87
C HIS A 98 -13.26 7.46 4.15
N ASN A 99 -12.38 7.67 5.12
CA ASN A 99 -12.47 7.10 6.45
C ASN A 99 -12.88 8.16 7.46
N GLU A 100 -14.16 8.21 7.81
CA GLU A 100 -14.69 9.11 8.82
C GLU A 100 -14.29 8.73 10.26
N CYS A 101 -13.77 7.50 10.45
CA CYS A 101 -13.36 6.94 11.74
C CYS A 101 -11.83 6.85 11.88
N SER A 102 -11.06 7.66 11.16
CA SER A 102 -9.59 7.61 11.17
C SER A 102 -8.95 7.91 12.54
N ASP A 103 -9.67 8.58 13.42
CA ASP A 103 -9.30 8.86 14.81
C ASP A 103 -9.30 7.60 15.70
N LEU A 104 -9.99 6.53 15.29
CA LEU A 104 -9.99 5.23 15.97
C LEU A 104 -8.75 4.38 15.65
N GLY A 105 -7.84 4.90 14.82
CA GLY A 105 -6.56 4.26 14.51
C GLY A 105 -6.43 3.77 13.07
N GLN A 106 -5.19 3.47 12.71
CA GLN A 106 -4.80 3.07 11.35
C GLN A 106 -5.50 1.78 10.86
N GLY A 107 -5.89 0.90 11.78
CA GLY A 107 -6.60 -0.35 11.47
C GLY A 107 -7.88 -0.11 10.69
N THR A 108 -8.66 0.92 11.03
CA THR A 108 -9.91 1.25 10.33
C THR A 108 -9.69 1.60 8.86
N SER A 109 -8.59 2.27 8.55
CA SER A 109 -8.21 2.58 7.16
C SER A 109 -7.77 1.34 6.38
N ILE A 110 -7.01 0.43 7.01
CA ILE A 110 -6.64 -0.85 6.40
C ILE A 110 -7.89 -1.66 6.07
N ALA A 111 -8.78 -1.81 7.06
CA ALA A 111 -10.02 -2.58 6.92
C ALA A 111 -10.90 -2.07 5.76
N LEU A 112 -11.08 -0.74 5.68
CA LEU A 112 -11.84 -0.10 4.59
C LEU A 112 -11.21 -0.35 3.22
N GLY A 113 -9.88 -0.14 3.10
CA GLY A 113 -9.16 -0.31 1.84
C GLY A 113 -9.21 -1.76 1.34
N VAL A 114 -8.97 -2.73 2.22
CA VAL A 114 -9.05 -4.17 1.89
C VAL A 114 -10.46 -4.55 1.45
N LYS A 115 -11.48 -4.12 2.21
CA LYS A 115 -12.89 -4.36 1.88
C LYS A 115 -13.27 -3.79 0.52
N TYR A 116 -12.82 -2.57 0.21
CA TYR A 116 -13.04 -1.95 -1.09
C TYR A 116 -12.45 -2.80 -2.23
N LEU A 117 -11.18 -3.16 -2.14
CA LEU A 117 -10.50 -3.95 -3.17
C LEU A 117 -11.14 -5.32 -3.36
N MET A 118 -11.57 -5.98 -2.29
CA MET A 118 -12.28 -7.27 -2.38
C MET A 118 -13.65 -7.15 -3.04
N ASN A 119 -14.37 -6.06 -2.82
CA ASN A 119 -15.67 -5.82 -3.44
C ASN A 119 -15.55 -5.49 -4.94
N GLU A 120 -14.57 -4.65 -5.31
CA GLU A 120 -14.39 -4.22 -6.71
C GLU A 120 -13.77 -5.31 -7.59
N PHE A 121 -12.79 -6.04 -7.09
CA PHE A 121 -12.05 -7.02 -7.88
C PHE A 121 -12.45 -8.48 -7.60
N GLY A 122 -13.16 -8.73 -6.51
CA GLY A 122 -13.54 -10.05 -6.06
C GLY A 122 -12.46 -10.74 -5.21
N THR A 123 -12.92 -11.61 -4.30
CA THR A 123 -12.07 -12.26 -3.28
C THR A 123 -11.01 -13.21 -3.82
N ARG A 124 -11.10 -13.62 -5.10
CA ARG A 124 -10.14 -14.52 -5.76
C ARG A 124 -9.32 -13.85 -6.86
N ALA A 125 -9.52 -12.55 -7.07
CA ALA A 125 -8.81 -11.82 -8.13
C ALA A 125 -7.42 -11.36 -7.68
N LEU A 126 -7.23 -11.11 -6.38
CA LEU A 126 -5.98 -10.66 -5.80
C LEU A 126 -5.30 -11.79 -5.04
N ASP A 127 -3.99 -11.98 -5.29
CA ASP A 127 -3.13 -12.90 -4.55
C ASP A 127 -2.59 -12.28 -3.26
N GLY A 128 -2.51 -10.95 -3.19
CA GLY A 128 -2.05 -10.19 -2.03
C GLY A 128 -2.40 -8.71 -2.12
N ILE A 129 -2.19 -7.99 -1.02
CA ILE A 129 -2.38 -6.54 -0.91
C ILE A 129 -1.16 -5.93 -0.21
N ILE A 130 -0.61 -4.86 -0.80
CA ILE A 130 0.38 -3.99 -0.17
C ILE A 130 -0.37 -2.91 0.62
N CYS A 131 -0.11 -2.82 1.93
CA CYS A 131 -0.53 -1.70 2.78
C CYS A 131 0.63 -0.73 2.94
N SER A 132 0.46 0.51 2.48
CA SER A 132 1.48 1.57 2.53
C SER A 132 0.98 2.79 3.28
N VAL A 133 1.89 3.50 3.93
CA VAL A 133 1.64 4.81 4.55
C VAL A 133 1.95 5.93 3.54
N SER A 134 1.44 7.14 3.80
CA SER A 134 1.54 8.29 2.89
C SER A 134 2.61 9.31 3.27
N ASP A 135 3.51 8.96 4.18
CA ASP A 135 4.49 9.86 4.80
C ASP A 135 5.95 9.43 4.61
N GLN A 136 6.21 8.54 3.63
CA GLN A 136 7.54 8.07 3.24
C GLN A 136 7.97 8.63 1.88
N PRO A 137 8.35 9.90 1.77
CA PRO A 137 8.64 10.57 0.48
C PRO A 137 9.85 10.00 -0.26
N LEU A 138 10.70 9.24 0.40
CA LEU A 138 11.87 8.59 -0.18
C LEU A 138 11.60 7.16 -0.65
N LEU A 139 10.34 6.68 -0.55
CA LEU A 139 9.93 5.37 -1.06
C LEU A 139 10.25 5.25 -2.56
N LYS A 140 11.07 4.27 -2.91
CA LYS A 140 11.45 4.01 -4.31
C LYS A 140 10.58 2.89 -4.91
N PRO A 141 10.31 2.92 -6.22
CA PRO A 141 9.62 1.84 -6.94
C PRO A 141 10.19 0.46 -6.64
N MET A 142 11.51 0.35 -6.54
CA MET A 142 12.24 -0.89 -6.24
C MET A 142 11.81 -1.55 -4.92
N VAL A 143 11.30 -0.80 -3.94
CA VAL A 143 10.76 -1.39 -2.69
C VAL A 143 9.54 -2.25 -3.01
N VAL A 144 8.60 -1.70 -3.81
CA VAL A 144 7.39 -2.43 -4.25
C VAL A 144 7.77 -3.66 -5.07
N GLU A 145 8.71 -3.50 -6.00
CA GLU A 145 9.23 -4.61 -6.83
C GLU A 145 9.82 -5.74 -5.97
N GLN A 146 10.63 -5.39 -4.96
CA GLN A 146 11.24 -6.38 -4.08
C GLN A 146 10.21 -7.11 -3.22
N LEU A 147 9.18 -6.40 -2.73
CA LEU A 147 8.09 -7.03 -1.98
C LEU A 147 7.33 -8.04 -2.86
N ILE A 148 6.95 -7.63 -4.09
CA ILE A 148 6.20 -8.50 -5.00
C ILE A 148 7.05 -9.68 -5.45
N THR A 149 8.34 -9.47 -5.76
CA THR A 149 9.27 -10.53 -6.14
C THR A 149 9.47 -11.54 -5.00
N SER A 150 9.68 -11.07 -3.78
CA SER A 150 9.80 -11.94 -2.60
C SER A 150 8.51 -12.72 -2.35
N PHE A 151 7.34 -12.07 -2.47
CA PHE A 151 6.06 -12.75 -2.37
C PHE A 151 5.91 -13.86 -3.42
N GLN A 152 6.23 -13.57 -4.69
CA GLN A 152 6.16 -14.55 -5.77
C GLN A 152 7.06 -15.77 -5.52
N GLN A 153 8.23 -15.56 -4.92
CA GLN A 153 9.20 -16.62 -4.63
C GLN A 153 8.78 -17.52 -3.45
N HIS A 154 8.07 -16.96 -2.46
CA HIS A 154 7.79 -17.64 -1.20
C HIS A 154 6.30 -17.96 -0.98
N ARG A 155 5.40 -17.52 -1.89
CA ARG A 155 3.97 -17.81 -1.75
C ARG A 155 3.68 -19.30 -1.91
N ASP A 156 2.78 -19.79 -1.08
CA ASP A 156 2.20 -21.14 -1.22
C ASP A 156 0.83 -21.07 -1.93
N GLU A 157 0.20 -22.23 -2.13
CA GLU A 157 -1.12 -22.33 -2.76
C GLU A 157 -2.24 -21.60 -1.97
N THR A 158 -1.99 -21.28 -0.70
CA THR A 158 -2.93 -20.59 0.18
C THR A 158 -2.64 -19.10 0.35
N ASN A 159 -1.56 -18.59 -0.28
CA ASN A 159 -1.12 -17.20 -0.19
C ASN A 159 -1.01 -16.68 1.26
N ARG A 160 -0.36 -17.44 2.17
CA ARG A 160 -0.12 -17.03 3.56
C ARG A 160 1.09 -16.13 3.76
N THR A 161 1.96 -16.03 2.76
CA THR A 161 3.18 -15.24 2.85
C THR A 161 2.87 -13.78 3.17
N ILE A 162 3.60 -13.22 4.14
CA ILE A 162 3.63 -11.79 4.48
C ILE A 162 5.04 -11.31 4.19
N VAL A 163 5.20 -10.26 3.38
CA VAL A 163 6.53 -9.68 3.10
C VAL A 163 6.68 -8.35 3.78
N VAL A 164 7.72 -8.23 4.62
CA VAL A 164 7.99 -7.05 5.44
C VAL A 164 9.36 -6.48 5.11
N PRO A 165 9.48 -5.20 4.74
CA PRO A 165 10.77 -4.57 4.54
C PRO A 165 11.47 -4.37 5.89
N LYS A 166 12.79 -4.56 5.89
CA LYS A 166 13.69 -4.22 7.00
C LYS A 166 14.66 -3.15 6.53
N TYR A 167 14.63 -2.02 7.22
CA TYR A 167 15.45 -0.86 6.89
C TYR A 167 16.71 -0.80 7.74
N GLY A 168 17.84 -0.58 7.07
CA GLY A 168 19.13 -0.37 7.71
C GLY A 168 19.78 -1.58 8.37
N THR A 169 20.91 -1.32 9.01
CA THR A 169 21.70 -2.33 9.72
C THR A 169 21.01 -2.89 10.96
N THR A 170 20.16 -2.10 11.60
CA THR A 170 19.35 -2.49 12.76
C THR A 170 18.14 -3.34 12.39
N GLN A 171 17.87 -3.49 11.07
CA GLN A 171 16.83 -4.37 10.54
C GLN A 171 15.44 -4.07 11.13
N HIS A 172 15.08 -2.79 11.30
CA HIS A 172 13.76 -2.40 11.77
C HIS A 172 12.69 -2.70 10.72
N PRO A 173 11.64 -3.48 11.08
CA PRO A 173 10.50 -3.69 10.21
C PRO A 173 9.74 -2.38 9.98
N GLY A 174 9.33 -2.12 8.73
CA GLY A 174 8.62 -0.90 8.36
C GLY A 174 7.52 -1.12 7.32
N ASN A 175 7.14 -0.03 6.67
CA ASN A 175 6.19 -0.02 5.56
C ASN A 175 6.94 0.16 4.23
N PRO A 176 6.27 -0.19 3.10
CA PRO A 176 4.98 -0.88 2.96
C PRO A 176 5.07 -2.39 3.29
N VAL A 177 3.95 -3.00 3.71
CA VAL A 177 3.88 -4.45 3.99
C VAL A 177 2.95 -5.11 2.98
N LEU A 178 3.38 -6.25 2.41
CA LEU A 178 2.56 -7.08 1.55
C LEU A 178 1.98 -8.24 2.36
N PHE A 179 0.66 -8.37 2.34
CA PHE A 179 -0.08 -9.47 2.93
C PHE A 179 -0.68 -10.34 1.83
N GLY A 180 -0.44 -11.65 1.88
CA GLY A 180 -1.11 -12.59 0.98
C GLY A 180 -2.60 -12.71 1.26
N ALA A 181 -3.34 -13.22 0.28
CA ALA A 181 -4.81 -13.25 0.29
C ALA A 181 -5.42 -14.01 1.48
N HIS A 182 -4.68 -14.94 2.07
CA HIS A 182 -5.09 -15.64 3.30
C HIS A 182 -5.49 -14.68 4.43
N TRP A 183 -4.85 -13.51 4.53
CA TRP A 183 -5.03 -12.55 5.62
C TRP A 183 -6.10 -11.49 5.35
N PHE A 184 -6.80 -11.55 4.22
CA PHE A 184 -7.77 -10.51 3.87
C PHE A 184 -8.95 -10.44 4.84
N GLU A 185 -9.40 -11.56 5.37
CA GLU A 185 -10.49 -11.59 6.35
C GLU A 185 -10.06 -10.92 7.66
N GLU A 186 -8.89 -11.27 8.19
CA GLU A 186 -8.34 -10.67 9.40
C GLU A 186 -8.06 -9.17 9.21
N LEU A 187 -7.53 -8.77 8.03
CA LEU A 187 -7.27 -7.37 7.72
C LEU A 187 -8.55 -6.52 7.70
N GLN A 188 -9.69 -7.08 7.28
CA GLN A 188 -10.98 -6.38 7.30
C GLN A 188 -11.54 -6.14 8.70
N HIS A 189 -11.04 -6.86 9.70
CA HIS A 189 -11.50 -6.77 11.10
C HIS A 189 -10.46 -6.14 12.03
N ILE A 190 -9.37 -5.59 11.46
CA ILE A 190 -8.36 -4.89 12.25
C ILE A 190 -8.93 -3.58 12.80
N GLU A 191 -8.68 -3.35 14.10
CA GLU A 191 -9.05 -2.14 14.81
C GLU A 191 -7.81 -1.50 15.48
N GLY A 192 -7.93 -0.23 15.86
CA GLY A 192 -6.92 0.50 16.63
C GLY A 192 -5.66 0.86 15.85
N ASP A 193 -4.63 1.30 16.57
CA ASP A 193 -3.39 1.86 15.98
C ASP A 193 -2.36 0.82 15.57
N GLN A 194 -2.50 -0.43 15.98
CA GLN A 194 -1.48 -1.45 15.69
C GLN A 194 -1.48 -1.94 14.24
N GLY A 195 -2.58 -1.69 13.52
CA GLY A 195 -2.71 -2.04 12.11
C GLY A 195 -2.32 -3.51 11.84
N GLY A 196 -1.67 -3.77 10.71
CA GLY A 196 -1.21 -5.11 10.32
C GLY A 196 -0.17 -5.75 11.25
N ARG A 197 0.44 -4.98 12.18
CA ARG A 197 1.42 -5.51 13.14
C ARG A 197 0.84 -6.59 14.04
N THR A 198 -0.47 -6.54 14.32
CA THR A 198 -1.15 -7.57 15.11
C THR A 198 -1.07 -8.94 14.44
N ILE A 199 -1.30 -9.00 13.12
CA ILE A 199 -1.16 -10.24 12.34
C ILE A 199 0.31 -10.68 12.31
N ILE A 200 1.23 -9.76 11.98
CA ILE A 200 2.67 -10.06 11.85
C ILE A 200 3.25 -10.65 13.15
N ARG A 201 2.84 -10.12 14.30
CA ARG A 201 3.35 -10.58 15.63
C ARG A 201 2.59 -11.77 16.19
N GLY A 202 1.39 -12.04 15.66
CA GLY A 202 0.52 -13.15 16.06
C GLY A 202 0.74 -14.40 15.22
N VAL A 203 -0.34 -14.96 14.72
CA VAL A 203 -0.32 -16.21 13.93
C VAL A 203 0.43 -16.08 12.61
N GLY A 204 0.51 -14.87 12.07
CA GLY A 204 1.24 -14.57 10.84
C GLY A 204 2.76 -14.66 10.96
N GLN A 205 3.33 -14.68 12.17
CA GLN A 205 4.78 -14.67 12.39
C GLN A 205 5.54 -15.78 11.65
N ASN A 206 4.94 -16.95 11.51
CA ASN A 206 5.54 -18.10 10.83
C ASN A 206 5.52 -17.99 9.30
N PHE A 207 4.88 -16.98 8.75
CA PHE A 207 4.70 -16.76 7.31
C PHE A 207 5.35 -15.45 6.86
N VAL A 208 6.17 -14.84 7.73
CA VAL A 208 6.83 -13.56 7.44
C VAL A 208 8.15 -13.80 6.73
N GLU A 209 8.26 -13.22 5.54
CA GLU A 209 9.50 -13.09 4.79
C GLU A 209 10.00 -11.64 4.90
N TYR A 210 11.29 -11.48 5.14
CA TYR A 210 11.91 -10.17 5.29
C TYR A 210 12.76 -9.82 4.09
N VAL A 211 12.59 -8.61 3.55
CA VAL A 211 13.45 -8.05 2.51
C VAL A 211 14.28 -6.90 3.07
N SER A 212 15.58 -6.93 2.81
CA SER A 212 16.49 -5.87 3.27
C SER A 212 16.45 -4.70 2.31
N ILE A 213 16.10 -3.53 2.82
CA ILE A 213 15.93 -2.29 2.06
C ILE A 213 16.94 -1.24 2.53
N ILE A 214 17.38 -0.39 1.63
CA ILE A 214 18.23 0.77 1.92
C ILE A 214 17.55 1.65 2.98
N PRO A 215 18.25 2.04 4.07
CA PRO A 215 17.65 2.73 5.21
C PRO A 215 16.88 3.99 4.84
N GLU A 216 17.43 4.78 3.95
CA GLU A 216 16.91 6.08 3.53
C GLU A 216 15.52 5.98 2.89
N TRP A 217 15.21 4.87 2.24
CA TRP A 217 13.94 4.68 1.52
C TRP A 217 12.73 4.46 2.43
N GLY A 218 12.97 4.15 3.71
CA GLY A 218 11.93 4.01 4.72
C GLY A 218 11.83 5.22 5.66
N PHE A 219 12.30 6.39 5.25
CA PHE A 219 12.28 7.59 6.08
C PHE A 219 10.86 8.16 6.23
N ASP A 220 10.35 8.14 7.46
CA ASP A 220 9.03 8.67 7.82
C ASP A 220 9.11 10.15 8.19
N ILE A 221 8.11 10.93 7.82
CA ILE A 221 7.95 12.32 8.25
C ILE A 221 6.88 12.39 9.33
N ASP A 222 7.29 12.55 10.59
CA ASP A 222 6.39 12.63 11.74
C ASP A 222 6.42 13.99 12.44
N THR A 223 7.54 14.69 12.38
CA THR A 223 7.81 15.96 13.06
C THR A 223 8.32 17.03 12.09
N PRO A 224 8.24 18.34 12.45
CA PRO A 224 8.89 19.40 11.67
C PRO A 224 10.39 19.20 11.49
N GLU A 225 11.05 18.58 12.45
CA GLU A 225 12.48 18.24 12.39
C GLU A 225 12.74 17.22 11.29
N ASP A 226 11.91 16.16 11.17
CA ASP A 226 12.04 15.17 10.10
C ASP A 226 11.90 15.83 8.72
N TYR A 227 10.96 16.78 8.59
CA TYR A 227 10.79 17.50 7.34
C TYR A 227 11.98 18.40 7.00
N ASN A 228 12.59 19.06 7.99
CA ASN A 228 13.82 19.82 7.78
C ASN A 228 14.97 18.90 7.35
N ASP A 229 15.12 17.73 7.99
CA ASP A 229 16.13 16.75 7.61
C ASP A 229 15.92 16.24 6.18
N LEU A 230 14.65 16.03 5.77
CA LEU A 230 14.31 15.68 4.40
C LEU A 230 14.78 16.74 3.40
N GLN A 231 14.53 18.03 3.69
CA GLN A 231 14.95 19.15 2.82
C GLN A 231 16.48 19.27 2.72
N HIS A 232 17.20 19.00 3.80
CA HIS A 232 18.67 18.96 3.76
C HIS A 232 19.20 17.86 2.84
N ARG A 233 18.60 16.66 2.86
CA ARG A 233 18.97 15.57 1.95
C ARG A 233 18.76 15.92 0.48
N GLU A 234 17.74 16.72 0.15
CA GLU A 234 17.54 17.23 -1.22
C GLU A 234 18.70 18.11 -1.67
N SER A 235 19.21 18.98 -0.80
CA SER A 235 20.33 19.89 -1.11
C SER A 235 21.65 19.15 -1.31
N GLU A 236 21.81 17.96 -0.74
CA GLU A 236 22.99 17.10 -0.85
C GLU A 236 22.92 16.10 -2.04
N GLY A 237 21.80 16.09 -2.79
CA GLY A 237 21.66 15.29 -4.01
C GLY A 237 21.34 13.80 -3.76
N VAL A 238 20.81 13.46 -2.59
CA VAL A 238 20.38 12.09 -2.22
C VAL A 238 18.95 11.79 -2.68
#